data_4ef602a94c95b9e041e2438c1c894882
#
_entry.id   4ef602a94c95b9e041e2438c1c894882
#
_cell.length_a   1.000
_cell.length_b   1.000
_cell.length_c   1.000
_cell.angle_alpha   90.00
_cell.angle_beta   90.00
_cell.angle_gamma   90.00
#
_symmetry.space_group_name_H-M   'P 1'
#
loop_
_entity.id
_entity.type
_entity.pdbx_description
1 polymer ?
#
loop_
_entity_poly.entity_id
_entity_poly.type
_entity_poly.pdbx_seq_one_letter_code
_entity_poly.pdbx_strand_id
1 'polypeptide(L)'
;MGVLRSTQSLQAEVDELRAALLAGAAAGWRRSAGSADYAKRAPGADAGGAEARAVCVTGGISFVGFAVVDRLLRHGYTVRLALETQEDMDKLREMEMFGEDGRDGVWTVMANVMDPDSLHRAFDGCAGVFHTSAFVDPGGMSGYTKHMASLEAQAAERVIEACARTESVRKCVFTSSLLACVWRQNYPQDRRFPTVIDENCWSDESFCRDNKLWFALGKTAAEKAAWRAARGRDLKLVTICPALVTGPGFRRRNSTASIAYLKGARAMLADGLLATANLETVAEAHVRAYEAMGDNTAGGRYICYDHVVRRPEEFAELERQLGLPGGAAAAAARGDDDDRPARFELCKRKLARLMSSRRRCTYDTYYSVAFD
;
A
#
# COMPACT_ATOMS: atom_id res chain seq x y z
N MET A 1 -14.17 -13.65 29.85
CA MET A 1 -15.23 -14.47 29.24
C MET A 1 -15.38 -14.02 27.79
N GLY A 2 -14.88 -14.84 26.85
CA GLY A 2 -14.99 -14.55 25.42
C GLY A 2 -16.42 -14.83 24.95
N VAL A 3 -17.03 -13.82 24.35
CA VAL A 3 -18.35 -13.99 23.72
C VAL A 3 -18.11 -14.75 22.40
N LEU A 4 -18.48 -16.01 22.37
CA LEU A 4 -18.58 -16.79 21.13
C LEU A 4 -19.67 -16.18 20.27
N ARG A 5 -19.29 -15.53 19.17
CA ARG A 5 -20.24 -15.05 18.16
C ARG A 5 -20.90 -16.26 17.50
N SER A 6 -22.21 -16.25 17.35
CA SER A 6 -22.93 -17.35 16.71
C SER A 6 -22.60 -17.42 15.22
N THR A 7 -22.57 -18.62 14.66
CA THR A 7 -22.39 -18.85 13.22
C THR A 7 -23.39 -18.05 12.36
N GLN A 8 -24.61 -17.83 12.87
CA GLN A 8 -25.63 -16.99 12.23
C GLN A 8 -25.23 -15.50 12.12
N SER A 9 -24.51 -14.96 13.11
CA SER A 9 -24.01 -13.58 13.06
C SER A 9 -22.91 -13.42 12.02
N LEU A 10 -22.04 -14.42 11.86
CA LEU A 10 -21.01 -14.44 10.83
C LEU A 10 -21.61 -14.58 9.43
N GLN A 11 -22.63 -15.42 9.26
CA GLN A 11 -23.32 -15.61 7.99
C GLN A 11 -24.05 -14.33 7.55
N ALA A 12 -24.77 -13.67 8.45
CA ALA A 12 -25.43 -12.39 8.16
C ALA A 12 -24.43 -11.30 7.75
N GLU A 13 -23.26 -11.25 8.38
CA GLU A 13 -22.19 -10.33 8.03
C GLU A 13 -21.57 -10.62 6.64
N VAL A 14 -21.46 -11.90 6.27
CA VAL A 14 -21.00 -12.33 4.94
C VAL A 14 -22.04 -11.97 3.87
N ASP A 15 -23.31 -12.17 4.14
CA ASP A 15 -24.39 -11.84 3.20
C ASP A 15 -24.55 -10.32 2.99
N GLU A 16 -24.32 -9.52 4.02
CA GLU A 16 -24.31 -8.05 3.91
C GLU A 16 -23.12 -7.54 3.09
N LEU A 17 -21.94 -8.16 3.24
CA LEU A 17 -20.78 -7.89 2.39
C LEU A 17 -21.02 -8.29 0.93
N ARG A 18 -21.65 -9.44 0.72
CA ARG A 18 -22.02 -9.93 -0.59
C ARG A 18 -22.95 -8.94 -1.29
N ALA A 19 -23.96 -8.46 -0.58
CA ALA A 19 -24.90 -7.46 -1.09
C ALA A 19 -24.20 -6.12 -1.42
N ALA A 20 -23.28 -5.65 -0.57
CA ALA A 20 -22.53 -4.42 -0.79
C ALA A 20 -21.55 -4.52 -1.99
N LEU A 21 -20.90 -5.68 -2.15
CA LEU A 21 -20.01 -5.95 -3.30
C LEU A 21 -20.79 -6.06 -4.60
N LEU A 22 -21.96 -6.74 -4.58
CA LEU A 22 -22.84 -6.83 -5.76
C LEU A 22 -23.44 -5.47 -6.13
N ALA A 23 -23.80 -4.64 -5.15
CA ALA A 23 -24.29 -3.28 -5.41
C ALA A 23 -23.18 -2.37 -5.98
N GLY A 24 -21.94 -2.49 -5.47
CA GLY A 24 -20.77 -1.80 -5.99
C GLY A 24 -20.40 -2.23 -7.41
N ALA A 25 -20.45 -3.52 -7.69
CA ALA A 25 -20.25 -4.09 -9.02
C ALA A 25 -21.34 -3.63 -9.99
N ALA A 26 -22.61 -3.66 -9.59
CA ALA A 26 -23.75 -3.20 -10.41
C ALA A 26 -23.71 -1.69 -10.69
N ALA A 27 -23.21 -0.88 -9.76
CA ALA A 27 -23.00 0.56 -9.96
C ALA A 27 -21.81 0.86 -10.90
N GLY A 28 -20.77 0.03 -10.87
CA GLY A 28 -19.64 0.06 -11.80
C GLY A 28 -20.07 -0.32 -13.22
N TRP A 29 -20.91 -1.33 -13.36
CA TRP A 29 -21.45 -1.78 -14.65
C TRP A 29 -22.36 -0.75 -15.33
N ARG A 30 -23.17 -0.03 -14.57
CA ARG A 30 -24.05 1.03 -15.16
C ARG A 30 -23.27 2.24 -15.66
N ARG A 31 -22.07 2.51 -15.14
CA ARG A 31 -21.17 3.55 -15.67
C ARG A 31 -20.32 3.10 -16.84
N SER A 32 -20.12 1.79 -17.01
CA SER A 32 -19.35 1.18 -18.09
C SER A 32 -20.19 0.76 -19.31
N ALA A 33 -21.53 0.80 -19.23
CA ALA A 33 -22.41 0.42 -20.35
C ALA A 33 -22.36 1.39 -21.54
N GLY A 34 -21.60 2.51 -21.45
CA GLY A 34 -21.29 3.40 -22.58
C GLY A 34 -20.01 3.02 -23.34
N SER A 35 -19.33 1.94 -22.96
CA SER A 35 -18.03 1.52 -23.54
C SER A 35 -18.05 0.06 -24.00
N ALA A 36 -19.19 -0.45 -24.50
CA ALA A 36 -19.31 -1.82 -25.00
C ALA A 36 -18.55 -2.11 -26.31
N ASP A 37 -17.86 -1.14 -26.88
CA ASP A 37 -17.06 -1.32 -28.11
C ASP A 37 -15.58 -1.65 -27.85
N TYR A 38 -15.11 -1.65 -26.60
CA TYR A 38 -13.70 -1.95 -26.27
C TYR A 38 -13.38 -3.44 -26.20
N ALA A 39 -14.38 -4.32 -26.08
CA ALA A 39 -14.18 -5.76 -25.95
C ALA A 39 -13.95 -6.51 -27.28
N LYS A 40 -14.03 -5.86 -28.43
CA LYS A 40 -13.94 -6.51 -29.77
C LYS A 40 -12.71 -6.16 -30.61
N ARG A 41 -11.73 -5.47 -30.05
CA ARG A 41 -10.41 -5.33 -30.71
C ARG A 41 -9.32 -5.94 -29.84
N ALA A 42 -9.18 -7.27 -29.92
CA ALA A 42 -7.90 -7.90 -29.71
C ALA A 42 -6.97 -7.40 -30.82
N PRO A 43 -5.91 -6.63 -30.53
CA PRO A 43 -4.86 -6.40 -31.52
C PRO A 43 -4.23 -7.77 -31.76
N GLY A 44 -3.96 -8.08 -33.02
CA GLY A 44 -3.24 -9.29 -33.41
C GLY A 44 -1.99 -9.49 -32.58
N ALA A 45 -1.74 -10.75 -32.29
CA ALA A 45 -0.64 -11.27 -31.47
C ALA A 45 0.73 -10.71 -31.88
N ASP A 46 1.13 -9.61 -31.25
CA ASP A 46 2.53 -9.35 -30.97
C ASP A 46 2.83 -10.01 -29.63
N ALA A 47 3.44 -11.17 -29.67
CA ALA A 47 3.81 -11.98 -28.49
C ALA A 47 4.63 -11.18 -27.45
N GLY A 48 5.31 -10.11 -27.84
CA GLY A 48 6.03 -9.20 -26.94
C GLY A 48 5.15 -8.24 -26.13
N GLY A 49 3.90 -8.00 -26.53
CA GLY A 49 3.01 -7.02 -25.87
C GLY A 49 2.30 -7.57 -24.62
N ALA A 50 2.03 -8.88 -24.58
CA ALA A 50 1.33 -9.51 -23.44
C ALA A 50 2.28 -9.76 -22.26
N GLU A 51 3.52 -10.19 -22.51
CA GLU A 51 4.54 -10.36 -21.47
C GLU A 51 4.96 -9.04 -20.83
N ALA A 52 4.99 -7.94 -21.58
CA ALA A 52 5.32 -6.61 -21.07
C ALA A 52 4.29 -6.06 -20.06
N ARG A 53 3.10 -6.68 -19.94
CA ARG A 53 2.04 -6.27 -19.00
C ARG A 53 1.86 -7.21 -17.82
N ALA A 54 2.62 -8.29 -17.74
CA ALA A 54 2.58 -9.20 -16.61
C ALA A 54 3.35 -8.59 -15.42
N VAL A 55 2.71 -8.54 -14.26
CA VAL A 55 3.33 -8.09 -13.01
C VAL A 55 3.05 -9.07 -11.88
N CYS A 56 3.97 -9.19 -10.93
CA CYS A 56 3.77 -9.99 -9.74
C CYS A 56 3.47 -9.11 -8.53
N VAL A 57 2.51 -9.53 -7.70
CA VAL A 57 2.15 -8.85 -6.45
C VAL A 57 2.35 -9.81 -5.28
N THR A 58 3.25 -9.49 -4.36
CA THR A 58 3.37 -10.18 -3.07
C THR A 58 2.45 -9.51 -2.05
N GLY A 59 1.79 -10.29 -1.20
CA GLY A 59 0.81 -9.75 -0.25
C GLY A 59 -0.46 -9.21 -0.92
N GLY A 60 -0.79 -9.68 -2.13
CA GLY A 60 -1.93 -9.19 -2.91
C GLY A 60 -3.30 -9.42 -2.28
N ILE A 61 -3.43 -10.30 -1.29
CA ILE A 61 -4.66 -10.49 -0.50
C ILE A 61 -4.77 -9.59 0.72
N SER A 62 -3.72 -8.83 1.05
CA SER A 62 -3.76 -7.84 2.12
C SER A 62 -4.67 -6.67 1.76
N PHE A 63 -5.01 -5.82 2.74
CA PHE A 63 -5.87 -4.67 2.53
C PHE A 63 -5.37 -3.75 1.41
N VAL A 64 -4.09 -3.38 1.45
CA VAL A 64 -3.47 -2.53 0.42
C VAL A 64 -3.21 -3.31 -0.86
N GLY A 65 -2.68 -4.54 -0.72
CA GLY A 65 -2.34 -5.38 -1.87
C GLY A 65 -3.52 -5.66 -2.77
N PHE A 66 -4.68 -5.95 -2.18
CA PHE A 66 -5.92 -6.18 -2.92
C PHE A 66 -6.34 -4.97 -3.76
N ALA A 67 -6.27 -3.77 -3.19
CA ALA A 67 -6.61 -2.55 -3.92
C ALA A 67 -5.61 -2.26 -5.06
N VAL A 68 -4.33 -2.58 -4.84
CA VAL A 68 -3.30 -2.48 -5.89
C VAL A 68 -3.59 -3.47 -7.02
N VAL A 69 -3.95 -4.71 -6.70
CA VAL A 69 -4.35 -5.73 -7.70
C VAL A 69 -5.54 -5.27 -8.53
N ASP A 70 -6.63 -4.82 -7.86
CA ASP A 70 -7.82 -4.33 -8.56
C ASP A 70 -7.47 -3.14 -9.47
N ARG A 71 -6.64 -2.22 -9.00
CA ARG A 71 -6.19 -1.07 -9.79
C ARG A 71 -5.35 -1.49 -11.00
N LEU A 72 -4.43 -2.45 -10.84
CA LEU A 72 -3.62 -2.99 -11.94
C LEU A 72 -4.48 -3.63 -13.03
N LEU A 73 -5.47 -4.44 -12.64
CA LEU A 73 -6.41 -5.06 -13.58
C LEU A 73 -7.20 -4.01 -14.37
N ARG A 74 -7.66 -2.94 -13.71
CA ARG A 74 -8.34 -1.81 -14.37
C ARG A 74 -7.45 -1.06 -15.35
N HIS A 75 -6.13 -1.08 -15.15
CA HIS A 75 -5.13 -0.51 -16.06
C HIS A 75 -4.69 -1.50 -17.15
N GLY A 76 -5.32 -2.68 -17.23
CA GLY A 76 -5.07 -3.69 -18.26
C GLY A 76 -3.77 -4.48 -18.05
N TYR A 77 -3.27 -4.54 -16.81
CA TYR A 77 -2.19 -5.46 -16.44
C TYR A 77 -2.73 -6.86 -16.19
N THR A 78 -1.89 -7.85 -16.44
CA THR A 78 -2.09 -9.20 -15.96
C THR A 78 -1.31 -9.38 -14.66
N VAL A 79 -1.96 -9.97 -13.66
CA VAL A 79 -1.41 -10.00 -12.29
C VAL A 79 -1.15 -11.43 -11.85
N ARG A 80 0.08 -11.70 -11.46
CA ARG A 80 0.46 -12.92 -10.75
C ARG A 80 0.48 -12.64 -9.26
N LEU A 81 -0.36 -13.35 -8.49
CA LEU A 81 -0.40 -13.25 -7.04
C LEU A 81 0.55 -14.26 -6.42
N ALA A 82 1.57 -13.77 -5.72
CA ALA A 82 2.43 -14.60 -4.88
C ALA A 82 1.75 -14.80 -3.52
N LEU A 83 1.35 -16.04 -3.22
CA LEU A 83 0.68 -16.45 -2.00
C LEU A 83 1.63 -17.26 -1.13
N GLU A 84 1.64 -17.01 0.18
CA GLU A 84 2.58 -17.65 1.10
C GLU A 84 2.04 -18.96 1.67
N THR A 85 0.74 -19.05 1.87
CA THR A 85 0.11 -20.18 2.55
C THR A 85 -1.07 -20.73 1.78
N GLN A 86 -1.45 -21.98 2.09
CA GLN A 86 -2.69 -22.57 1.58
C GLN A 86 -3.93 -21.80 2.09
N GLU A 87 -3.87 -21.26 3.31
CA GLU A 87 -4.93 -20.41 3.86
C GLU A 87 -5.15 -19.14 3.03
N ASP A 88 -4.08 -18.57 2.47
CA ASP A 88 -4.18 -17.43 1.56
C ASP A 88 -4.90 -17.81 0.26
N MET A 89 -4.65 -19.00 -0.25
CA MET A 89 -5.37 -19.54 -1.42
C MET A 89 -6.85 -19.75 -1.12
N ASP A 90 -7.18 -20.26 0.06
CA ASP A 90 -8.57 -20.49 0.46
C ASP A 90 -9.31 -19.17 0.68
N LYS A 91 -8.69 -18.19 1.34
CA LYS A 91 -9.21 -16.81 1.44
C LYS A 91 -9.48 -16.19 0.07
N LEU A 92 -8.59 -16.42 -0.88
CA LEU A 92 -8.74 -15.91 -2.22
C LEU A 92 -9.94 -16.51 -2.94
N ARG A 93 -10.19 -17.81 -2.77
CA ARG A 93 -11.37 -18.52 -3.29
C ARG A 93 -12.65 -17.98 -2.66
N GLU A 94 -12.67 -17.77 -1.35
CA GLU A 94 -13.82 -17.21 -0.63
C GLU A 94 -14.16 -15.77 -1.06
N MET A 95 -13.17 -15.02 -1.53
CA MET A 95 -13.36 -13.64 -1.98
C MET A 95 -14.05 -13.54 -3.35
N GLU A 96 -14.45 -14.66 -3.97
CA GLU A 96 -15.09 -14.73 -5.29
C GLU A 96 -14.36 -13.90 -6.39
N MET A 97 -13.10 -13.57 -6.14
CA MET A 97 -12.28 -12.88 -7.14
C MET A 97 -11.94 -13.80 -8.31
N PHE A 98 -12.12 -15.10 -8.08
CA PHE A 98 -11.88 -16.17 -9.02
C PHE A 98 -13.16 -16.99 -9.05
N GLY A 99 -14.01 -16.74 -10.02
CA GLY A 99 -15.04 -17.71 -10.43
C GLY A 99 -14.37 -19.03 -10.83
N GLU A 100 -15.13 -20.08 -11.10
CA GLU A 100 -14.59 -21.38 -11.54
C GLU A 100 -13.65 -21.24 -12.75
N ASP A 101 -13.81 -20.19 -13.57
CA ASP A 101 -12.99 -19.85 -14.74
C ASP A 101 -11.87 -18.83 -14.48
N GLY A 102 -11.66 -18.40 -13.21
CA GLY A 102 -10.72 -17.32 -12.87
C GLY A 102 -11.18 -15.95 -13.34
N ARG A 103 -10.70 -14.87 -12.68
CA ARG A 103 -10.88 -13.53 -13.24
C ARG A 103 -9.87 -13.36 -14.35
N ASP A 104 -10.30 -13.00 -15.55
CA ASP A 104 -9.40 -12.75 -16.67
C ASP A 104 -8.23 -11.85 -16.23
N GLY A 105 -7.00 -12.32 -16.43
CA GLY A 105 -5.79 -11.58 -16.13
C GLY A 105 -5.21 -11.78 -14.72
N VAL A 106 -5.67 -12.76 -13.92
CA VAL A 106 -5.06 -13.08 -12.61
C VAL A 106 -4.65 -14.54 -12.53
N TRP A 107 -3.41 -14.79 -12.09
CA TRP A 107 -2.87 -16.11 -11.77
C TRP A 107 -2.30 -16.15 -10.36
N THR A 108 -2.22 -17.33 -9.79
CA THR A 108 -1.64 -17.54 -8.47
C THR A 108 -0.38 -18.39 -8.56
N VAL A 109 0.57 -18.15 -7.67
CA VAL A 109 1.77 -18.95 -7.47
C VAL A 109 2.11 -18.99 -5.98
N MET A 110 2.51 -20.18 -5.52
CA MET A 110 2.99 -20.30 -4.13
C MET A 110 4.42 -19.77 -4.04
N ALA A 111 4.64 -18.78 -3.19
CA ALA A 111 5.97 -18.21 -2.96
C ALA A 111 6.08 -17.61 -1.56
N ASN A 112 7.17 -17.91 -0.88
CA ASN A 112 7.48 -17.37 0.44
C ASN A 112 8.48 -16.22 0.28
N VAL A 113 8.17 -15.05 0.86
CA VAL A 113 9.05 -13.86 0.81
C VAL A 113 10.41 -14.10 1.48
N MET A 114 10.54 -15.15 2.30
CA MET A 114 11.78 -15.54 2.93
C MET A 114 12.58 -16.58 2.10
N ASP A 115 12.04 -17.09 1.00
CA ASP A 115 12.71 -18.04 0.10
C ASP A 115 13.00 -17.39 -1.28
N PRO A 116 14.27 -17.00 -1.55
CA PRO A 116 14.66 -16.36 -2.80
C PRO A 116 14.38 -17.18 -4.07
N ASP A 117 14.43 -18.51 -3.97
CA ASP A 117 14.21 -19.36 -5.13
C ASP A 117 12.73 -19.49 -5.47
N SER A 118 11.85 -19.51 -4.47
CA SER A 118 10.40 -19.44 -4.71
C SER A 118 9.99 -18.08 -5.29
N LEU A 119 10.60 -16.99 -4.79
CA LEU A 119 10.39 -15.65 -5.33
C LEU A 119 10.86 -15.54 -6.78
N HIS A 120 12.02 -16.09 -7.11
CA HIS A 120 12.53 -16.07 -8.48
C HIS A 120 11.54 -16.76 -9.44
N ARG A 121 11.04 -17.95 -9.08
CA ARG A 121 10.00 -18.65 -9.86
C ARG A 121 8.70 -17.83 -9.99
N ALA A 122 8.31 -17.12 -8.91
CA ALA A 122 7.13 -16.30 -8.94
C ALA A 122 7.28 -15.06 -9.83
N PHE A 123 8.48 -14.51 -9.95
CA PHE A 123 8.76 -13.29 -10.70
C PHE A 123 9.11 -13.54 -12.16
N ASP A 124 9.51 -14.77 -12.51
CA ASP A 124 9.90 -15.13 -13.87
C ASP A 124 8.79 -14.83 -14.89
N GLY A 125 9.15 -14.17 -15.99
CA GLY A 125 8.21 -13.69 -17.01
C GLY A 125 7.40 -12.45 -16.63
N CYS A 126 7.57 -11.88 -15.43
CA CYS A 126 6.93 -10.62 -15.04
C CYS A 126 7.85 -9.43 -15.37
N ALA A 127 7.28 -8.35 -15.91
CA ALA A 127 8.00 -7.11 -16.19
C ALA A 127 8.27 -6.27 -14.94
N GLY A 128 7.54 -6.51 -13.86
CA GLY A 128 7.71 -5.82 -12.60
C GLY A 128 7.05 -6.48 -11.41
N VAL A 129 7.42 -6.00 -10.23
CA VAL A 129 6.96 -6.54 -8.95
C VAL A 129 6.38 -5.42 -8.09
N PHE A 130 5.25 -5.69 -7.44
CA PHE A 130 4.68 -4.87 -6.37
C PHE A 130 4.80 -5.62 -5.05
N HIS A 131 5.62 -5.11 -4.15
CA HIS A 131 5.80 -5.70 -2.83
C HIS A 131 4.92 -4.98 -1.83
N THR A 132 3.79 -5.60 -1.47
CA THR A 132 2.81 -5.05 -0.51
C THR A 132 2.70 -5.88 0.76
N SER A 133 3.49 -6.95 0.88
CA SER A 133 3.52 -7.78 2.07
C SER A 133 4.01 -7.01 3.29
N ALA A 134 3.46 -7.35 4.45
CA ALA A 134 3.91 -6.91 5.75
C ALA A 134 3.73 -8.05 6.74
N PHE A 135 4.66 -8.20 7.67
CA PHE A 135 4.50 -9.15 8.76
C PHE A 135 3.44 -8.64 9.73
N VAL A 136 2.46 -9.46 10.01
CA VAL A 136 1.39 -9.19 10.97
C VAL A 136 1.30 -10.36 11.94
N ASP A 137 0.86 -10.09 13.18
CA ASP A 137 0.56 -11.15 14.11
C ASP A 137 -0.79 -11.78 13.74
N PRO A 138 -0.84 -13.06 13.33
CA PRO A 138 -2.09 -13.73 12.95
C PRO A 138 -3.12 -13.75 14.09
N GLY A 139 -2.65 -13.79 15.33
CA GLY A 139 -3.51 -13.76 16.52
C GLY A 139 -3.98 -12.36 16.93
N GLY A 140 -3.40 -11.31 16.39
CA GLY A 140 -3.74 -9.92 16.71
C GLY A 140 -3.48 -9.48 18.15
N MET A 141 -2.98 -10.39 18.98
CA MET A 141 -2.91 -10.21 20.45
C MET A 141 -1.57 -9.65 20.94
N SER A 142 -0.47 -9.99 20.29
CA SER A 142 0.88 -9.56 20.71
C SER A 142 1.32 -8.25 20.04
N GLY A 143 0.57 -7.78 19.05
CA GLY A 143 0.94 -6.62 18.26
C GLY A 143 2.21 -6.84 17.44
N TYR A 144 2.76 -5.76 16.89
CA TYR A 144 3.99 -5.82 16.10
C TYR A 144 5.23 -5.85 17.00
N THR A 145 6.08 -6.86 16.83
CA THR A 145 7.23 -7.14 17.70
C THR A 145 8.58 -6.73 17.09
N LYS A 146 9.63 -6.69 17.91
CA LYS A 146 11.00 -6.49 17.43
C LYS A 146 11.43 -7.57 16.43
N HIS A 147 11.00 -8.82 16.66
CA HIS A 147 11.31 -9.93 15.76
C HIS A 147 10.68 -9.73 14.39
N MET A 148 9.41 -9.31 14.34
CA MET A 148 8.72 -8.99 13.09
C MET A 148 9.42 -7.85 12.33
N ALA A 149 9.93 -6.83 13.02
CA ALA A 149 10.72 -5.77 12.40
C ALA A 149 11.99 -6.30 11.71
N SER A 150 12.65 -7.28 12.32
CA SER A 150 13.83 -7.94 11.72
C SER A 150 13.46 -8.79 10.51
N LEU A 151 12.37 -9.56 10.60
CA LEU A 151 11.88 -10.38 9.48
C LEU A 151 11.47 -9.51 8.28
N GLU A 152 10.83 -8.37 8.53
CA GLU A 152 10.40 -7.45 7.48
C GLU A 152 11.58 -6.86 6.71
N ALA A 153 12.66 -6.53 7.41
CA ALA A 153 13.89 -6.06 6.77
C ALA A 153 14.56 -7.16 5.92
N GLN A 154 14.60 -8.40 6.42
CA GLN A 154 15.14 -9.54 5.68
C GLN A 154 14.29 -9.88 4.45
N ALA A 155 12.96 -9.88 4.58
CA ALA A 155 12.07 -10.14 3.46
C ALA A 155 12.23 -9.08 2.36
N ALA A 156 12.31 -7.81 2.73
CA ALA A 156 12.55 -6.72 1.79
C ALA A 156 13.84 -6.91 1.00
N GLU A 157 14.94 -7.28 1.66
CA GLU A 157 16.23 -7.56 1.01
C GLU A 157 16.08 -8.72 0.01
N ARG A 158 15.50 -9.85 0.42
CA ARG A 158 15.31 -11.04 -0.41
C ARG A 158 14.42 -10.80 -1.62
N VAL A 159 13.33 -10.06 -1.43
CA VAL A 159 12.43 -9.69 -2.54
C VAL A 159 13.15 -8.86 -3.59
N ILE A 160 13.92 -7.85 -3.17
CA ILE A 160 14.67 -7.01 -4.11
C ILE A 160 15.81 -7.79 -4.78
N GLU A 161 16.49 -8.69 -4.05
CA GLU A 161 17.50 -9.57 -4.63
C GLU A 161 16.88 -10.51 -5.68
N ALA A 162 15.71 -11.10 -5.40
CA ALA A 162 15.00 -11.93 -6.35
C ALA A 162 14.57 -11.13 -7.59
N CYS A 163 14.06 -9.90 -7.42
CA CYS A 163 13.78 -9.00 -8.54
C CYS A 163 15.00 -8.76 -9.41
N ALA A 164 16.14 -8.47 -8.79
CA ALA A 164 17.37 -8.15 -9.51
C ALA A 164 18.04 -9.38 -10.19
N ARG A 165 17.73 -10.59 -9.71
CA ARG A 165 18.19 -11.86 -10.32
C ARG A 165 17.28 -12.34 -11.46
N THR A 166 16.06 -11.83 -11.55
CA THR A 166 15.07 -12.23 -12.56
C THR A 166 15.18 -11.32 -13.78
N GLU A 167 15.67 -11.86 -14.90
CA GLU A 167 15.97 -11.07 -16.10
C GLU A 167 14.78 -10.31 -16.68
N SER A 168 13.56 -10.85 -16.55
CA SER A 168 12.34 -10.20 -17.02
C SER A 168 11.94 -8.98 -16.17
N VAL A 169 12.33 -8.94 -14.88
CA VAL A 169 11.93 -7.88 -13.94
C VAL A 169 12.82 -6.65 -14.08
N ARG A 170 12.25 -5.51 -14.44
CA ARG A 170 12.95 -4.23 -14.58
C ARG A 170 12.52 -3.18 -13.56
N LYS A 171 11.40 -3.39 -12.88
CA LYS A 171 10.78 -2.40 -12.01
C LYS A 171 10.23 -3.05 -10.75
N CYS A 172 10.40 -2.37 -9.61
CA CYS A 172 9.78 -2.76 -8.35
C CYS A 172 9.14 -1.56 -7.67
N VAL A 173 7.88 -1.70 -7.26
CA VAL A 173 7.20 -0.75 -6.36
C VAL A 173 7.10 -1.39 -4.98
N PHE A 174 7.69 -0.75 -4.00
CA PHE A 174 7.76 -1.22 -2.63
C PHE A 174 6.86 -0.39 -1.72
N THR A 175 5.98 -1.05 -0.97
CA THR A 175 5.10 -0.40 0.01
C THR A 175 5.84 -0.23 1.34
N SER A 176 6.25 0.99 1.63
CA SER A 176 6.81 1.41 2.90
C SER A 176 5.73 1.98 3.83
N SER A 177 6.04 2.99 4.61
CA SER A 177 5.11 3.71 5.49
C SER A 177 5.60 5.13 5.75
N LEU A 178 4.67 6.05 6.01
CA LEU A 178 5.00 7.39 6.51
C LEU A 178 5.83 7.31 7.81
N LEU A 179 5.63 6.25 8.60
CA LEU A 179 6.41 6.03 9.83
C LEU A 179 7.91 5.79 9.57
N ALA A 180 8.32 5.51 8.33
CA ALA A 180 9.72 5.48 7.94
C ALA A 180 10.32 6.87 7.70
N CYS A 181 9.52 7.95 7.84
CA CYS A 181 9.93 9.32 7.56
C CYS A 181 9.93 10.24 8.79
N VAL A 182 9.09 9.93 9.82
CA VAL A 182 8.66 10.93 10.81
C VAL A 182 9.35 10.85 12.18
N TRP A 183 9.97 9.75 12.55
CA TRP A 183 10.52 9.56 13.89
C TRP A 183 11.99 9.96 13.99
N ARG A 184 12.28 11.08 14.66
CA ARG A 184 13.67 11.57 14.88
C ARG A 184 13.84 12.13 16.27
N GLN A 185 15.08 12.03 16.80
CA GLN A 185 15.44 12.55 18.11
C GLN A 185 15.75 14.06 18.08
N ASN A 186 16.45 14.50 17.02
CA ASN A 186 16.94 15.87 16.92
C ASN A 186 16.30 16.59 15.74
N TYR A 187 15.35 17.47 16.03
CA TYR A 187 14.84 18.42 15.06
C TYR A 187 15.43 19.81 15.34
N PRO A 188 15.64 20.64 14.29
CA PRO A 188 16.04 22.01 14.49
C PRO A 188 15.07 22.72 15.46
N GLN A 189 15.61 23.42 16.44
CA GLN A 189 14.79 24.08 17.49
C GLN A 189 14.26 25.44 17.07
N ASP A 190 14.45 25.88 15.82
CA ASP A 190 13.91 27.16 15.34
C ASP A 190 12.40 27.03 15.15
N ARG A 191 11.65 27.56 16.15
CA ARG A 191 10.19 27.46 16.23
C ARG A 191 9.44 28.46 15.35
N ARG A 192 10.13 29.25 14.56
CA ARG A 192 9.49 30.31 13.73
C ARG A 192 8.73 29.73 12.54
N PHE A 193 9.13 28.57 12.05
CA PHE A 193 8.47 27.88 10.93
C PHE A 193 8.40 26.37 11.20
N PRO A 194 7.32 25.66 10.76
CA PRO A 194 7.25 24.23 10.89
C PRO A 194 8.36 23.55 10.05
N THR A 195 8.96 22.51 10.64
CA THR A 195 9.92 21.69 9.91
C THR A 195 9.19 20.84 8.87
N VAL A 196 9.58 20.95 7.61
CA VAL A 196 8.97 20.14 6.54
C VAL A 196 9.48 18.71 6.58
N ILE A 197 8.55 17.77 6.59
CA ILE A 197 8.80 16.32 6.42
C ILE A 197 8.43 15.95 5.00
N ASP A 198 9.43 15.64 4.20
CA ASP A 198 9.31 15.24 2.81
C ASP A 198 9.93 13.85 2.56
N GLU A 199 9.99 13.45 1.30
CA GLU A 199 10.53 12.16 0.85
C GLU A 199 12.03 11.96 1.14
N ASN A 200 12.78 12.98 1.51
CA ASN A 200 14.19 12.89 1.88
C ASN A 200 14.37 12.57 3.37
N CYS A 201 13.28 12.69 4.14
CA CYS A 201 13.30 12.43 5.56
C CYS A 201 13.30 10.93 5.87
N TRP A 202 14.10 10.54 6.86
CA TRP A 202 14.16 9.17 7.38
C TRP A 202 13.96 9.15 8.89
N SER A 203 13.21 8.16 9.35
CA SER A 203 13.13 7.88 10.78
C SER A 203 14.44 7.36 11.30
N ASP A 204 14.76 7.73 12.54
CA ASP A 204 15.93 7.25 13.29
C ASP A 204 15.60 5.89 13.91
N GLU A 205 16.37 4.86 13.53
CA GLU A 205 16.17 3.50 14.02
C GLU A 205 16.48 3.35 15.51
N SER A 206 17.45 4.12 16.04
CA SER A 206 17.76 4.11 17.46
C SER A 206 16.61 4.70 18.26
N PHE A 207 16.10 5.85 17.84
CA PHE A 207 14.89 6.45 18.42
C PHE A 207 13.70 5.48 18.42
N CYS A 208 13.43 4.84 17.29
CA CYS A 208 12.34 3.87 17.19
C CYS A 208 12.54 2.67 18.13
N ARG A 209 13.77 2.20 18.28
CA ARG A 209 14.13 1.09 19.16
C ARG A 209 13.95 1.46 20.64
N ASP A 210 14.46 2.61 21.05
CA ASP A 210 14.44 3.09 22.43
C ASP A 210 13.00 3.36 22.89
N ASN A 211 12.14 3.83 21.97
CA ASN A 211 10.71 4.07 22.21
C ASN A 211 9.82 2.87 21.90
N LYS A 212 10.41 1.70 21.57
CA LYS A 212 9.67 0.46 21.21
C LYS A 212 8.65 0.65 20.08
N LEU A 213 8.94 1.53 19.14
CA LEU A 213 8.15 1.78 17.93
C LEU A 213 8.50 0.74 16.85
N TRP A 214 8.21 -0.54 17.14
CA TRP A 214 8.71 -1.65 16.34
C TRP A 214 8.22 -1.64 14.90
N PHE A 215 6.99 -1.23 14.65
CA PHE A 215 6.44 -1.14 13.30
C PHE A 215 7.17 -0.05 12.48
N ALA A 216 7.40 1.12 13.06
CA ALA A 216 8.19 2.18 12.43
C ALA A 216 9.63 1.72 12.17
N LEU A 217 10.25 1.01 13.14
CA LEU A 217 11.57 0.42 12.99
C LEU A 217 11.61 -0.58 11.83
N GLY A 218 10.63 -1.50 11.78
CA GLY A 218 10.54 -2.51 10.71
C GLY A 218 10.40 -1.87 9.33
N LYS A 219 9.49 -0.93 9.18
CA LYS A 219 9.29 -0.22 7.90
C LYS A 219 10.52 0.58 7.48
N THR A 220 11.18 1.26 8.43
CA THR A 220 12.43 2.00 8.16
C THR A 220 13.56 1.08 7.73
N ALA A 221 13.78 0.00 8.48
CA ALA A 221 14.85 -0.97 8.20
C ALA A 221 14.59 -1.72 6.87
N ALA A 222 13.34 -2.12 6.62
CA ALA A 222 12.95 -2.80 5.39
C ALA A 222 13.15 -1.91 4.15
N GLU A 223 12.71 -0.66 4.21
CA GLU A 223 12.88 0.28 3.10
C GLU A 223 14.37 0.55 2.83
N LYS A 224 15.18 0.77 3.88
CA LYS A 224 16.62 0.92 3.73
C LYS A 224 17.30 -0.34 3.17
N ALA A 225 16.86 -1.53 3.59
CA ALA A 225 17.35 -2.81 3.06
C ALA A 225 17.02 -2.93 1.56
N ALA A 226 15.78 -2.62 1.16
CA ALA A 226 15.38 -2.61 -0.23
C ALA A 226 16.25 -1.68 -1.09
N TRP A 227 16.51 -0.45 -0.64
CA TRP A 227 17.36 0.50 -1.34
C TRP A 227 18.82 0.04 -1.42
N ARG A 228 19.36 -0.60 -0.37
CA ARG A 228 20.71 -1.19 -0.40
C ARG A 228 20.80 -2.33 -1.42
N ALA A 229 19.81 -3.23 -1.40
CA ALA A 229 19.77 -4.38 -2.29
C ALA A 229 19.61 -3.98 -3.77
N ALA A 230 18.91 -2.90 -4.06
CA ALA A 230 18.74 -2.39 -5.43
C ALA A 230 19.97 -1.63 -5.97
N ARG A 231 20.88 -1.20 -5.10
CA ARG A 231 22.00 -0.34 -5.49
C ARG A 231 22.95 -1.03 -6.49
N GLY A 232 23.22 -0.37 -7.60
CA GLY A 232 24.13 -0.87 -8.65
C GLY A 232 23.59 -2.02 -9.47
N ARG A 233 22.28 -2.32 -9.38
CA ARG A 233 21.59 -3.33 -10.16
C ARG A 233 20.71 -2.69 -11.23
N ASP A 234 20.44 -3.43 -12.31
CA ASP A 234 19.52 -2.98 -13.38
C ASP A 234 18.06 -3.17 -12.95
N LEU A 235 17.68 -2.54 -11.86
CA LEU A 235 16.36 -2.57 -11.28
C LEU A 235 15.93 -1.16 -10.86
N LYS A 236 14.85 -0.66 -11.45
CA LYS A 236 14.24 0.60 -11.03
C LYS A 236 13.37 0.33 -9.80
N LEU A 237 13.70 0.97 -8.68
CA LEU A 237 12.95 0.88 -7.43
C LEU A 237 12.25 2.21 -7.15
N VAL A 238 10.99 2.12 -6.72
CA VAL A 238 10.22 3.23 -6.14
C VAL A 238 9.59 2.75 -4.84
N THR A 239 9.58 3.60 -3.82
CA THR A 239 8.90 3.31 -2.58
C THR A 239 7.73 4.27 -2.34
N ILE A 240 6.57 3.73 -2.02
CA ILE A 240 5.40 4.49 -1.59
C ILE A 240 5.34 4.42 -0.06
N CYS A 241 5.27 5.59 0.59
CA CYS A 241 5.25 5.74 2.05
C CYS A 241 3.84 6.23 2.48
N PRO A 242 2.83 5.34 2.55
CA PRO A 242 1.50 5.76 2.93
C PRO A 242 1.41 6.11 4.41
N ALA A 243 0.58 7.09 4.71
CA ALA A 243 0.05 7.34 6.05
C ALA A 243 -0.86 6.19 6.49
N LEU A 244 -1.60 6.33 7.59
CA LEU A 244 -2.57 5.32 7.99
C LEU A 244 -3.61 5.13 6.88
N VAL A 245 -3.58 3.97 6.24
CA VAL A 245 -4.48 3.67 5.13
C VAL A 245 -5.87 3.38 5.65
N THR A 246 -6.86 4.11 5.18
CA THR A 246 -8.28 3.97 5.53
C THR A 246 -9.13 3.74 4.29
N GLY A 247 -10.30 3.13 4.44
CA GLY A 247 -11.21 2.88 3.34
C GLY A 247 -12.21 1.76 3.64
N PRO A 248 -13.05 1.38 2.67
CA PRO A 248 -14.01 0.30 2.82
C PRO A 248 -13.35 -1.02 3.21
N GLY A 249 -13.92 -1.73 4.17
CA GLY A 249 -13.37 -3.01 4.66
C GLY A 249 -12.19 -2.92 5.63
N PHE A 250 -11.78 -1.70 6.00
CA PHE A 250 -10.64 -1.43 6.86
C PHE A 250 -10.64 -2.26 8.18
N ARG A 251 -11.75 -2.26 8.92
CA ARG A 251 -11.86 -2.98 10.20
C ARG A 251 -11.61 -4.48 10.10
N ARG A 252 -11.95 -5.08 8.98
CA ARG A 252 -11.88 -6.54 8.79
C ARG A 252 -10.52 -7.02 8.33
N ARG A 253 -9.79 -6.19 7.57
CA ARG A 253 -8.59 -6.63 6.84
C ARG A 253 -7.29 -6.02 7.37
N ASN A 254 -7.34 -4.95 8.18
CA ASN A 254 -6.14 -4.18 8.52
C ASN A 254 -5.96 -3.88 10.02
N SER A 255 -6.68 -4.55 10.91
CA SER A 255 -6.71 -4.20 12.34
C SER A 255 -5.32 -4.20 12.99
N THR A 256 -4.51 -5.23 12.75
CA THR A 256 -3.19 -5.38 13.40
C THR A 256 -2.18 -4.33 12.93
N ALA A 257 -2.08 -4.10 11.62
CA ALA A 257 -1.16 -3.09 11.06
C ALA A 257 -1.57 -1.68 11.50
N SER A 258 -2.86 -1.40 11.59
CA SER A 258 -3.38 -0.11 12.03
C SER A 258 -3.12 0.16 13.50
N ILE A 259 -3.31 -0.85 14.37
CA ILE A 259 -2.97 -0.74 15.79
C ILE A 259 -1.47 -0.49 15.96
N ALA A 260 -0.64 -1.20 15.21
CA ALA A 260 0.81 -1.02 15.24
C ALA A 260 1.23 0.37 14.73
N TYR A 261 0.55 0.88 13.69
CA TYR A 261 0.76 2.24 13.17
C TYR A 261 0.45 3.30 14.23
N LEU A 262 -0.64 3.15 14.96
CA LEU A 262 -1.11 4.14 15.95
C LEU A 262 -0.30 4.15 17.24
N LYS A 263 0.68 3.25 17.40
CA LYS A 263 1.63 3.35 18.51
C LYS A 263 2.45 4.62 18.38
N GLY A 264 2.24 5.57 19.29
CA GLY A 264 2.84 6.91 19.21
C GLY A 264 1.92 7.97 18.56
N ALA A 265 0.67 7.63 18.25
CA ALA A 265 -0.27 8.53 17.59
C ALA A 265 -0.48 9.88 18.33
N ARG A 266 -0.40 9.88 19.67
CA ARG A 266 -0.47 11.13 20.46
C ARG A 266 0.66 12.10 20.13
N ALA A 267 1.90 11.60 20.07
CA ALA A 267 3.04 12.42 19.71
C ALA A 267 2.91 12.92 18.26
N MET A 268 2.45 12.03 17.36
CA MET A 268 2.20 12.41 15.97
C MET A 268 1.09 13.47 15.85
N LEU A 269 0.02 13.36 16.62
CA LEU A 269 -1.07 14.35 16.66
C LEU A 269 -0.55 15.70 17.14
N ALA A 270 0.14 15.73 18.28
CA ALA A 270 0.72 16.95 18.87
C ALA A 270 1.74 17.62 17.94
N ASP A 271 2.46 16.84 17.15
CA ASP A 271 3.47 17.32 16.23
C ASP A 271 2.92 17.64 14.82
N GLY A 272 1.64 17.35 14.53
CA GLY A 272 1.02 17.57 13.20
C GLY A 272 1.41 16.52 12.16
N LEU A 273 1.83 15.33 12.60
CA LEU A 273 2.33 14.23 11.78
C LEU A 273 1.33 13.07 11.61
N LEU A 274 0.25 13.06 12.38
CA LEU A 274 -0.79 12.04 12.26
C LEU A 274 -1.60 12.31 10.99
N ALA A 275 -1.57 11.39 10.06
CA ALA A 275 -2.26 11.54 8.79
C ALA A 275 -2.92 10.22 8.35
N THR A 276 -3.91 10.34 7.49
CA THR A 276 -4.60 9.23 6.84
C THR A 276 -4.45 9.29 5.32
N ALA A 277 -4.49 8.14 4.67
CA ALA A 277 -4.50 8.00 3.23
C ALA A 277 -5.68 7.12 2.80
N ASN A 278 -6.41 7.53 1.79
CA ASN A 278 -7.48 6.72 1.21
C ASN A 278 -6.86 5.52 0.46
N LEU A 279 -7.45 4.35 0.62
CA LEU A 279 -7.01 3.12 -0.03
C LEU A 279 -6.89 3.26 -1.55
N GLU A 280 -7.86 3.93 -2.18
CA GLU A 280 -7.85 4.17 -3.62
C GLU A 280 -6.70 5.08 -4.06
N THR A 281 -6.42 6.15 -3.29
CA THR A 281 -5.28 7.03 -3.54
C THR A 281 -3.96 6.28 -3.43
N VAL A 282 -3.83 5.40 -2.44
CA VAL A 282 -2.64 4.57 -2.24
C VAL A 282 -2.46 3.61 -3.41
N ALA A 283 -3.52 2.90 -3.82
CA ALA A 283 -3.46 1.97 -4.95
C ALA A 283 -3.10 2.69 -6.27
N GLU A 284 -3.73 3.83 -6.54
CA GLU A 284 -3.41 4.65 -7.72
C GLU A 284 -1.96 5.13 -7.70
N ALA A 285 -1.44 5.56 -6.53
CA ALA A 285 -0.05 5.99 -6.40
C ALA A 285 0.95 4.89 -6.77
N HIS A 286 0.67 3.64 -6.39
CA HIS A 286 1.50 2.49 -6.76
C HIS A 286 1.55 2.28 -8.28
N VAL A 287 0.37 2.27 -8.92
CA VAL A 287 0.29 2.03 -10.37
C VAL A 287 0.92 3.19 -11.15
N ARG A 288 0.62 4.44 -10.78
CA ARG A 288 1.23 5.62 -11.41
C ARG A 288 2.74 5.65 -11.27
N ALA A 289 3.26 5.31 -10.10
CA ALA A 289 4.71 5.25 -9.90
C ALA A 289 5.35 4.17 -10.77
N TYR A 290 4.74 2.98 -10.86
CA TYR A 290 5.21 1.90 -11.73
C TYR A 290 5.25 2.31 -13.20
N GLU A 291 4.18 2.93 -13.67
CA GLU A 291 4.07 3.38 -15.05
C GLU A 291 5.10 4.47 -15.38
N ALA A 292 5.24 5.47 -14.50
CA ALA A 292 6.16 6.57 -14.67
C ALA A 292 7.66 6.19 -14.56
N MET A 293 7.97 5.01 -13.98
CA MET A 293 9.33 4.44 -14.10
C MET A 293 9.69 4.05 -15.53
N GLY A 294 8.70 3.77 -16.39
CA GLY A 294 8.94 3.49 -17.81
C GLY A 294 9.64 4.66 -18.49
N ASP A 295 9.15 5.84 -18.28
CA ASP A 295 9.60 7.09 -18.90
C ASP A 295 10.70 7.78 -18.09
N ASN A 296 11.27 7.13 -17.07
CA ASN A 296 12.23 7.71 -16.13
C ASN A 296 11.74 8.98 -15.41
N THR A 297 10.43 9.18 -15.33
CA THR A 297 9.82 10.35 -14.66
C THR A 297 9.49 10.06 -13.18
N ALA A 298 9.54 8.79 -12.75
CA ALA A 298 9.40 8.41 -11.36
C ALA A 298 10.68 7.77 -10.83
N GLY A 299 11.03 8.08 -9.59
CA GLY A 299 12.15 7.51 -8.86
C GLY A 299 12.14 7.92 -7.39
N GLY A 300 12.81 7.12 -6.56
CA GLY A 300 12.94 7.41 -5.13
C GLY A 300 11.67 7.16 -4.34
N ARG A 301 11.48 7.92 -3.28
CA ARG A 301 10.41 7.77 -2.30
C ARG A 301 9.24 8.71 -2.60
N TYR A 302 8.02 8.33 -2.18
CA TYR A 302 6.80 9.16 -2.32
C TYR A 302 5.98 9.09 -1.04
N ILE A 303 5.83 10.19 -0.32
CA ILE A 303 4.92 10.29 0.82
C ILE A 303 3.48 10.38 0.28
N CYS A 304 2.61 9.50 0.79
CA CYS A 304 1.21 9.39 0.36
C CYS A 304 0.27 9.59 1.55
N TYR A 305 -0.47 10.71 1.56
CA TYR A 305 -1.54 10.98 2.51
C TYR A 305 -2.61 11.86 1.87
N ASP A 306 -3.81 11.81 2.39
CA ASP A 306 -4.92 12.67 1.96
C ASP A 306 -5.22 13.75 2.99
N HIS A 307 -5.33 13.37 4.26
CA HIS A 307 -5.70 14.25 5.34
C HIS A 307 -4.72 14.16 6.51
N VAL A 308 -4.39 15.31 7.11
CA VAL A 308 -3.63 15.40 8.37
C VAL A 308 -4.62 15.62 9.51
N VAL A 309 -4.66 14.68 10.44
CA VAL A 309 -5.49 14.76 11.65
C VAL A 309 -4.88 15.79 12.58
N ARG A 310 -5.63 16.85 12.87
CA ARG A 310 -5.13 17.99 13.68
C ARG A 310 -5.86 18.15 14.98
N ARG A 311 -7.13 17.74 15.06
CA ARG A 311 -7.99 17.95 16.20
C ARG A 311 -8.22 16.67 16.98
N PRO A 312 -8.33 16.75 18.33
CA PRO A 312 -8.64 15.59 19.17
C PRO A 312 -9.95 14.90 18.78
N GLU A 313 -10.96 15.65 18.30
CA GLU A 313 -12.24 15.10 17.85
C GLU A 313 -12.09 14.24 16.58
N GLU A 314 -11.25 14.68 15.64
CA GLU A 314 -10.92 13.91 14.44
C GLU A 314 -10.19 12.60 14.81
N PHE A 315 -9.31 12.66 15.81
CA PHE A 315 -8.62 11.50 16.31
C PHE A 315 -9.57 10.53 17.04
N ALA A 316 -10.50 11.06 17.86
CA ALA A 316 -11.53 10.26 18.51
C ALA A 316 -12.43 9.54 17.48
N GLU A 317 -12.81 10.23 16.41
CA GLU A 317 -13.58 9.64 15.32
C GLU A 317 -12.78 8.53 14.61
N LEU A 318 -11.50 8.75 14.37
CA LEU A 318 -10.60 7.75 13.81
C LEU A 318 -10.49 6.51 14.71
N GLU A 319 -10.31 6.68 16.04
CA GLU A 319 -10.32 5.58 17.01
C GLU A 319 -11.64 4.80 16.96
N ARG A 320 -12.77 5.50 16.88
CA ARG A 320 -14.10 4.88 16.76
C ARG A 320 -14.24 4.08 15.46
N GLN A 321 -13.79 4.63 14.36
CA GLN A 321 -13.79 3.93 13.05
C GLN A 321 -12.91 2.69 13.09
N LEU A 322 -11.83 2.70 13.85
CA LEU A 322 -10.90 1.59 14.02
C LEU A 322 -11.40 0.54 15.03
N GLY A 323 -12.46 0.85 15.79
CA GLY A 323 -12.96 -0.03 16.87
C GLY A 323 -11.98 -0.13 18.05
N LEU A 324 -11.12 0.87 18.22
CA LEU A 324 -10.20 0.93 19.35
C LEU A 324 -10.95 1.35 20.61
N PRO A 325 -10.57 0.85 21.80
CA PRO A 325 -11.14 1.34 23.06
C PRO A 325 -10.78 2.81 23.22
N GLY A 326 -11.78 3.69 23.17
CA GLY A 326 -11.60 5.14 23.29
C GLY A 326 -10.88 5.49 24.59
N GLY A 327 -9.78 6.17 24.49
CA GLY A 327 -8.97 6.58 25.65
C GLY A 327 -7.77 7.43 25.27
N ALA A 328 -7.21 7.21 24.08
CA ALA A 328 -6.07 7.98 23.61
C ALA A 328 -6.48 9.41 23.20
N ALA A 329 -7.66 9.58 22.56
CA ALA A 329 -8.23 10.89 22.25
C ALA A 329 -8.60 11.71 23.50
N ALA A 330 -9.26 11.06 24.48
CA ALA A 330 -9.63 11.75 25.73
C ALA A 330 -8.43 12.21 26.55
N ALA A 331 -7.29 11.52 26.42
CA ALA A 331 -6.06 11.92 27.10
C ALA A 331 -5.23 12.93 26.27
N ALA A 332 -5.43 13.01 24.94
CA ALA A 332 -4.86 14.06 24.10
C ALA A 332 -5.60 15.41 24.32
N ALA A 333 -6.93 15.36 24.55
CA ALA A 333 -7.75 16.54 24.84
C ALA A 333 -7.47 17.23 26.19
N ARG A 334 -6.68 16.61 27.08
CA ARG A 334 -6.33 17.19 28.39
C ARG A 334 -5.04 18.03 28.38
N GLY A 335 -4.40 18.18 27.26
CA GLY A 335 -3.28 19.10 27.09
C GLY A 335 -3.81 20.51 26.80
N ASP A 336 -3.53 21.42 27.68
CA ASP A 336 -4.01 22.84 27.74
C ASP A 336 -3.44 23.75 26.63
N ASP A 337 -3.14 23.23 25.43
CA ASP A 337 -2.33 23.91 24.39
C ASP A 337 -2.93 23.76 22.98
N ASP A 338 -4.24 24.04 22.84
CA ASP A 338 -4.98 23.93 21.58
C ASP A 338 -4.56 24.99 20.52
N ASP A 339 -3.68 25.92 20.90
CA ASP A 339 -3.25 27.06 20.06
C ASP A 339 -1.75 26.97 19.62
N ARG A 340 -1.08 25.84 19.91
CA ARG A 340 0.29 25.66 19.43
C ARG A 340 0.33 25.38 17.93
N PRO A 341 1.08 26.17 17.15
CA PRO A 341 1.30 25.85 15.74
C PRO A 341 1.95 24.45 15.62
N ALA A 342 1.47 23.66 14.66
CA ALA A 342 2.03 22.36 14.37
C ALA A 342 3.56 22.47 14.20
N ARG A 343 4.30 21.61 14.87
CA ARG A 343 5.77 21.61 14.85
C ARG A 343 6.33 21.18 13.50
N PHE A 344 5.57 20.37 12.77
CA PHE A 344 5.93 19.83 11.48
C PHE A 344 4.84 20.03 10.44
N GLU A 345 5.26 20.04 9.17
CA GLU A 345 4.40 20.07 8.01
C GLU A 345 4.75 18.89 7.09
N LEU A 346 3.78 18.03 6.80
CA LEU A 346 3.94 16.95 5.84
C LEU A 346 3.88 17.49 4.41
N CYS A 347 4.80 17.05 3.56
CA CYS A 347 4.88 17.45 2.17
C CYS A 347 4.68 16.26 1.22
N LYS A 348 3.63 16.29 0.41
CA LYS A 348 3.36 15.31 -0.66
C LYS A 348 3.50 15.91 -2.06
N ARG A 349 4.23 17.01 -2.22
CA ARG A 349 4.36 17.72 -3.52
C ARG A 349 4.87 16.84 -4.65
N LYS A 350 5.81 15.94 -4.35
CA LYS A 350 6.36 14.99 -5.34
C LYS A 350 5.29 14.02 -5.83
N LEU A 351 4.50 13.43 -4.91
CA LEU A 351 3.38 12.57 -5.27
C LEU A 351 2.31 13.35 -6.04
N ALA A 352 1.96 14.55 -5.61
CA ALA A 352 0.97 15.38 -6.29
C ALA A 352 1.35 15.65 -7.75
N ARG A 353 2.63 15.91 -8.04
CA ARG A 353 3.14 16.05 -9.42
C ARG A 353 2.99 14.77 -10.21
N LEU A 354 3.30 13.61 -9.62
CA LEU A 354 3.14 12.31 -10.24
C LEU A 354 1.67 12.03 -10.58
N MET A 355 0.75 12.32 -9.66
CA MET A 355 -0.68 12.08 -9.82
C MET A 355 -1.34 13.04 -10.81
N SER A 356 -0.83 14.28 -10.95
CA SER A 356 -1.36 15.29 -11.86
C SER A 356 -0.80 15.17 -13.29
N SER A 357 0.26 14.40 -13.50
CA SER A 357 0.80 14.18 -14.84
C SER A 357 -0.24 13.43 -15.68
N ARG A 358 -0.92 14.14 -16.58
CA ARG A 358 -1.76 13.51 -17.60
C ARG A 358 -0.84 12.68 -18.50
N ARG A 359 -1.05 11.37 -18.56
CA ARG A 359 -0.58 10.64 -19.73
C ARG A 359 -1.23 11.32 -20.94
N ARG A 360 -0.42 11.76 -21.90
CA ARG A 360 -0.95 12.01 -23.25
C ARG A 360 -1.52 10.67 -23.69
N CYS A 361 -2.85 10.56 -23.73
CA CYS A 361 -3.48 9.48 -24.44
C CYS A 361 -2.93 9.56 -25.88
N THR A 362 -2.28 8.51 -26.34
CA THR A 362 -1.80 8.38 -27.72
C THR A 362 -2.95 8.47 -28.74
N TYR A 363 -4.19 8.56 -28.28
CA TYR A 363 -5.39 8.80 -29.08
C TYR A 363 -5.57 10.25 -29.53
N ASP A 364 -5.03 11.25 -28.81
CA ASP A 364 -5.16 12.66 -29.22
C ASP A 364 -4.32 13.02 -30.44
N THR A 365 -3.34 12.18 -30.82
CA THR A 365 -2.48 12.44 -31.99
C THR A 365 -3.15 11.97 -33.29
N TYR A 366 -4.17 11.14 -33.25
CA TYR A 366 -4.84 10.67 -34.46
C TYR A 366 -6.00 11.56 -34.96
N TYR A 367 -6.52 12.45 -34.10
CA TYR A 367 -7.63 13.34 -34.47
C TYR A 367 -7.17 14.75 -34.89
N SER A 368 -5.91 15.12 -34.68
CA SER A 368 -5.39 16.43 -35.11
C SER A 368 -4.92 16.48 -36.57
N VAL A 369 -4.90 15.36 -37.29
CA VAL A 369 -4.46 15.30 -38.72
C VAL A 369 -5.64 15.17 -39.68
N ALA A 370 -6.88 15.16 -39.23
CA ALA A 370 -8.07 14.97 -40.08
C ALA A 370 -8.85 16.27 -40.36
N PHE A 371 -8.36 17.44 -39.94
CA PHE A 371 -8.97 18.75 -40.22
C PHE A 371 -7.89 19.81 -40.52
N ASP A 372 -7.16 19.63 -41.63
CA ASP A 372 -6.53 20.67 -42.42
C ASP A 372 -6.75 20.38 -43.91
#